data_bd140fe30ce75ad1c2f3048cc201deae
#
_entry.id   bd140fe30ce75ad1c2f3048cc201deae
#
_cell.length_a   1.000
_cell.length_b   1.000
_cell.length_c   1.000
_cell.angle_alpha   90.00
_cell.angle_beta   90.00
_cell.angle_gamma   90.00
#
_symmetry.space_group_name_H-M   'P 1'
#
loop_
_entity.id
_entity.type
_entity.pdbx_description
1 polymer ?
#
loop_
_entity_poly.entity_id
_entity_poly.type
_entity_poly.pdbx_seq_one_letter_code
_entity_poly.pdbx_strand_id
1 'polypeptide(L)'
;FACKQKYVRQMPGRLCGETVDAAGKRGFVLTLSTREQHIRREKATSNICTNSGLCALAFSIHMTLLGEKGLRELATLNHAFAVQAANRLAKVPGVTLVNDAFFNEFTLVLSKDARDVTRSLADKGVLGGVSLGRLFPHAPQLGQGLVVAVTETVTAEDIEAFAAALTEELA
;
A
#
# COMPACT_ATOMS: atom_id res chain seq x y z
N PHE A 1 16.87 -16.78 3.30
CA PHE A 1 15.97 -17.23 2.24
C PHE A 1 16.28 -18.69 1.88
N ALA A 2 15.26 -19.52 1.68
CA ALA A 2 15.40 -20.91 1.24
C ALA A 2 14.21 -21.31 0.36
N CYS A 3 14.46 -22.15 -0.65
CA CYS A 3 13.40 -22.76 -1.45
C CYS A 3 13.71 -24.24 -1.73
N LYS A 4 12.68 -25.03 -2.06
CA LYS A 4 12.88 -26.41 -2.50
C LYS A 4 13.57 -26.42 -3.87
N GLN A 5 14.51 -27.37 -4.08
CA GLN A 5 15.29 -27.52 -5.30
C GLN A 5 14.46 -27.48 -6.59
N LYS A 6 13.26 -28.06 -6.58
CA LYS A 6 12.37 -28.07 -7.76
C LYS A 6 11.90 -26.69 -8.21
N TYR A 7 11.92 -25.68 -7.32
CA TYR A 7 11.48 -24.30 -7.62
C TYR A 7 12.61 -23.34 -7.99
N VAL A 8 13.88 -23.75 -7.87
CA VAL A 8 15.03 -22.87 -8.14
C VAL A 8 14.95 -22.21 -9.52
N ARG A 9 14.51 -22.95 -10.55
CA ARG A 9 14.37 -22.44 -11.92
C ARG A 9 13.13 -21.54 -12.13
N GLN A 10 12.21 -21.50 -11.16
CA GLN A 10 10.97 -20.69 -11.22
C GLN A 10 11.07 -19.44 -10.34
N MET A 11 12.15 -19.29 -9.60
CA MET A 11 12.34 -18.13 -8.74
C MET A 11 12.49 -16.87 -9.59
N PRO A 12 11.83 -15.74 -9.20
CA PRO A 12 12.07 -14.43 -9.81
C PRO A 12 13.44 -13.88 -9.41
N GLY A 13 13.97 -12.95 -10.21
CA GLY A 13 15.23 -12.28 -9.94
C GLY A 13 16.47 -13.09 -10.31
N ARG A 14 17.61 -12.59 -9.90
CA ARG A 14 18.91 -13.15 -10.20
C ARG A 14 19.46 -13.91 -9.02
N LEU A 15 20.19 -15.01 -9.30
CA LEU A 15 20.97 -15.73 -8.31
C LEU A 15 22.44 -15.48 -8.55
N CYS A 16 23.15 -15.04 -7.51
CA CYS A 16 24.59 -14.92 -7.50
C CYS A 16 25.19 -16.16 -6.86
N GLY A 17 25.95 -16.92 -7.63
CA GLY A 17 26.63 -18.13 -7.18
C GLY A 17 28.09 -17.85 -6.85
N GLU A 18 28.58 -18.38 -5.73
CA GLU A 18 30.00 -18.36 -5.40
C GLU A 18 30.75 -19.36 -6.28
N THR A 19 31.91 -18.96 -6.75
CA THR A 19 32.83 -19.76 -7.57
C THR A 19 34.28 -19.36 -7.28
N VAL A 20 35.21 -19.93 -8.03
CA VAL A 20 36.62 -19.51 -8.04
C VAL A 20 37.04 -19.08 -9.45
N ASP A 21 37.95 -18.12 -9.54
CA ASP A 21 38.56 -17.72 -10.79
C ASP A 21 39.64 -18.72 -11.25
N ALA A 22 40.28 -18.44 -12.41
CA ALA A 22 41.35 -19.29 -12.95
C ALA A 22 42.58 -19.39 -12.05
N ALA A 23 42.74 -18.48 -11.10
CA ALA A 23 43.81 -18.48 -10.11
C ALA A 23 43.39 -19.11 -8.77
N GLY A 24 42.18 -19.69 -8.69
CA GLY A 24 41.62 -20.29 -7.47
C GLY A 24 41.15 -19.29 -6.44
N LYS A 25 41.03 -17.99 -6.76
CA LYS A 25 40.48 -16.98 -5.86
C LYS A 25 38.97 -16.98 -5.89
N ARG A 26 38.37 -16.70 -4.75
CA ARG A 26 36.91 -16.57 -4.58
C ARG A 26 36.36 -15.52 -5.55
N GLY A 27 35.32 -15.87 -6.26
CA GLY A 27 34.60 -15.02 -7.20
C GLY A 27 33.10 -15.28 -7.12
N PHE A 28 32.33 -14.48 -7.86
CA PHE A 28 30.88 -14.62 -7.95
C PHE A 28 30.41 -14.51 -9.39
N VAL A 29 29.41 -15.31 -9.76
CA VAL A 29 28.80 -15.29 -11.09
C VAL A 29 27.29 -15.18 -10.96
N LEU A 30 26.67 -14.48 -11.93
CA LEU A 30 25.23 -14.44 -12.08
C LEU A 30 24.77 -15.75 -12.74
N THR A 31 23.87 -16.45 -12.07
CA THR A 31 23.28 -17.71 -12.56
C THR A 31 21.84 -17.52 -12.96
N LEU A 32 21.35 -18.34 -13.91
CA LEU A 32 19.95 -18.38 -14.34
C LEU A 32 19.41 -17.03 -14.85
N SER A 33 20.28 -16.17 -15.39
CA SER A 33 19.97 -14.80 -15.82
C SER A 33 19.03 -14.70 -17.04
N THR A 34 18.88 -15.80 -17.81
CA THR A 34 17.98 -15.85 -18.98
C THR A 34 16.50 -15.71 -18.67
N ARG A 35 16.14 -15.64 -17.39
CA ARG A 35 14.77 -15.47 -16.89
C ARG A 35 14.35 -13.99 -16.79
N GLU A 36 15.26 -13.09 -17.04
CA GLU A 36 15.02 -11.65 -16.90
C GLU A 36 14.20 -11.10 -18.06
N GLN A 37 13.29 -10.18 -17.74
CA GLN A 37 12.39 -9.56 -18.70
C GLN A 37 13.13 -8.87 -19.87
N HIS A 38 14.25 -8.23 -19.61
CA HIS A 38 15.04 -7.51 -20.60
C HIS A 38 15.80 -8.45 -21.56
N ILE A 39 15.92 -9.74 -21.23
CA ILE A 39 16.56 -10.77 -22.07
C ILE A 39 15.51 -11.50 -22.90
N ARG A 40 14.45 -11.98 -22.27
CA ARG A 40 13.35 -12.73 -22.90
C ARG A 40 12.02 -12.41 -22.24
N ARG A 41 11.39 -11.33 -22.66
CA ARG A 41 10.15 -10.83 -22.07
C ARG A 41 9.04 -11.89 -22.00
N GLU A 42 8.85 -12.64 -23.06
CA GLU A 42 7.80 -13.67 -23.16
C GLU A 42 8.06 -14.91 -22.30
N LYS A 43 9.30 -15.11 -21.85
CA LYS A 43 9.73 -16.25 -21.01
C LYS A 43 10.23 -15.82 -19.64
N ALA A 44 10.11 -14.54 -19.31
CA ALA A 44 10.52 -14.04 -18.00
C ALA A 44 9.70 -14.69 -16.89
N THR A 45 10.36 -15.07 -15.80
CA THR A 45 9.70 -15.61 -14.60
C THR A 45 8.95 -14.51 -13.86
N SER A 46 9.39 -13.25 -13.97
CA SER A 46 8.81 -12.08 -13.34
C SER A 46 9.02 -10.86 -14.21
N ASN A 47 8.03 -9.96 -14.22
CA ASN A 47 8.11 -8.64 -14.84
C ASN A 47 8.54 -7.54 -13.83
N ILE A 48 8.96 -7.93 -12.63
CA ILE A 48 9.42 -7.00 -11.59
C ILE A 48 10.80 -6.45 -11.98
N CYS A 49 10.96 -5.13 -11.88
CA CYS A 49 12.26 -4.49 -12.05
C CYS A 49 13.24 -4.96 -10.96
N THR A 50 14.47 -5.28 -11.37
CA THR A 50 15.49 -5.77 -10.44
C THR A 50 16.23 -4.66 -9.69
N ASN A 51 15.98 -3.40 -10.04
CA ASN A 51 16.74 -2.27 -9.53
C ASN A 51 15.81 -1.12 -9.12
N SER A 52 15.68 -0.92 -7.80
CA SER A 52 15.02 0.23 -7.18
C SER A 52 16.02 1.07 -6.37
N GLY A 53 17.26 1.17 -6.83
CA GLY A 53 18.35 1.81 -6.11
C GLY A 53 18.07 3.26 -5.71
N LEU A 54 17.43 4.04 -6.59
CA LEU A 54 17.04 5.42 -6.26
C LEU A 54 16.00 5.46 -5.13
N CYS A 55 15.00 4.59 -5.16
CA CYS A 55 14.00 4.50 -4.09
C CYS A 55 14.62 4.04 -2.78
N ALA A 56 15.54 3.08 -2.82
CA ALA A 56 16.28 2.62 -1.63
C ALA A 56 17.16 3.73 -1.03
N LEU A 57 17.80 4.53 -1.87
CA LEU A 57 18.58 5.69 -1.44
C LEU A 57 17.68 6.75 -0.80
N ALA A 58 16.58 7.12 -1.44
CA ALA A 58 15.62 8.07 -0.91
C ALA A 58 15.06 7.61 0.45
N PHE A 59 14.70 6.33 0.57
CA PHE A 59 14.27 5.73 1.83
C PHE A 59 15.36 5.84 2.91
N SER A 60 16.60 5.49 2.60
CA SER A 60 17.71 5.53 3.55
C SER A 60 17.99 6.96 4.05
N ILE A 61 17.95 7.95 3.15
CA ILE A 61 18.10 9.36 3.50
C ILE A 61 16.95 9.80 4.41
N HIS A 62 15.71 9.51 4.04
CA HIS A 62 14.53 9.87 4.82
C HIS A 62 14.57 9.28 6.23
N MET A 63 14.88 7.99 6.35
CA MET A 63 15.04 7.30 7.63
C MET A 63 16.14 7.91 8.50
N THR A 64 17.26 8.29 7.88
CA THR A 64 18.39 8.91 8.59
C THR A 64 18.03 10.31 9.10
N LEU A 65 17.29 11.09 8.31
CA LEU A 65 16.86 12.43 8.70
C LEU A 65 15.84 12.41 9.83
N LEU A 66 14.89 11.47 9.83
CA LEU A 66 13.92 11.32 10.89
C LEU A 66 14.55 10.79 12.18
N GLY A 67 15.43 9.81 12.06
CA GLY A 67 15.96 9.07 13.20
C GLY A 67 14.86 8.34 14.00
N GLU A 68 15.22 7.76 15.12
CA GLU A 68 14.26 7.02 15.97
C GLU A 68 13.15 7.93 16.51
N LYS A 69 13.52 9.12 16.98
CA LYS A 69 12.56 10.08 17.54
C LYS A 69 11.54 10.52 16.49
N GLY A 70 11.99 10.96 15.32
CA GLY A 70 11.11 11.42 14.24
C GLY A 70 10.20 10.33 13.73
N LEU A 71 10.67 9.08 13.63
CA LEU A 71 9.83 7.95 13.26
C LEU A 71 8.73 7.66 14.28
N ARG A 72 9.04 7.73 15.58
CA ARG A 72 8.03 7.54 16.62
C ARG A 72 6.98 8.66 16.62
N GLU A 73 7.42 9.90 16.46
CA GLU A 73 6.55 11.06 16.37
C GLU A 73 5.63 10.97 15.14
N LEU A 74 6.19 10.63 13.98
CA LEU A 74 5.45 10.42 12.74
C LEU A 74 4.39 9.31 12.89
N ALA A 75 4.75 8.17 13.44
CA ALA A 75 3.83 7.06 13.67
C ALA A 75 2.70 7.44 14.63
N THR A 76 3.02 8.16 15.70
CA THR A 76 2.02 8.64 16.67
C THR A 76 1.05 9.63 16.03
N LEU A 77 1.55 10.54 15.20
CA LEU A 77 0.75 11.53 14.50
C LEU A 77 -0.20 10.88 13.49
N ASN A 78 0.31 9.94 12.68
CA ASN A 78 -0.52 9.16 11.74
C ASN A 78 -1.68 8.47 12.46
N HIS A 79 -1.38 7.80 13.57
CA HIS A 79 -2.41 7.10 14.34
C HIS A 79 -3.41 8.06 14.96
N ALA A 80 -2.95 9.18 15.53
CA ALA A 80 -3.83 10.18 16.14
C ALA A 80 -4.83 10.76 15.13
N PHE A 81 -4.37 11.14 13.94
CA PHE A 81 -5.25 11.62 12.88
C PHE A 81 -6.20 10.53 12.36
N ALA A 82 -5.75 9.29 12.26
CA ALA A 82 -6.61 8.18 11.87
C ALA A 82 -7.74 7.95 12.89
N VAL A 83 -7.44 8.00 14.18
CA VAL A 83 -8.45 7.90 15.25
C VAL A 83 -9.42 9.08 15.19
N GLN A 84 -8.92 10.30 14.98
CA GLN A 84 -9.77 11.48 14.83
C GLN A 84 -10.72 11.34 13.64
N ALA A 85 -10.20 10.93 12.47
CA ALA A 85 -11.00 10.72 11.26
C ALA A 85 -12.03 9.61 11.46
N ALA A 86 -11.64 8.45 12.01
CA ALA A 86 -12.56 7.34 12.26
C ALA A 86 -13.71 7.76 13.20
N ASN A 87 -13.39 8.45 14.30
CA ASN A 87 -14.38 8.95 15.24
C ASN A 87 -15.31 10.01 14.63
N ARG A 88 -14.80 10.83 13.73
CA ARG A 88 -15.60 11.87 13.06
C ARG A 88 -16.52 11.26 11.99
N LEU A 89 -15.99 10.37 11.17
CA LEU A 89 -16.73 9.73 10.08
C LEU A 89 -17.79 8.76 10.60
N ALA A 90 -17.54 8.06 11.71
CA ALA A 90 -18.52 7.20 12.36
C ALA A 90 -19.77 7.94 12.87
N LYS A 91 -19.72 9.27 12.98
CA LYS A 91 -20.87 10.11 13.35
C LYS A 91 -21.72 10.52 12.14
N VAL A 92 -21.27 10.25 10.92
CA VAL A 92 -22.05 10.53 9.71
C VAL A 92 -23.21 9.52 9.61
N PRO A 93 -24.44 9.97 9.42
CA PRO A 93 -25.58 9.07 9.23
C PRO A 93 -25.34 8.11 8.05
N GLY A 94 -25.61 6.82 8.25
CA GLY A 94 -25.39 5.80 7.22
C GLY A 94 -23.95 5.28 7.12
N VAL A 95 -23.09 5.61 8.08
CA VAL A 95 -21.70 5.13 8.16
C VAL A 95 -21.51 4.25 9.42
N THR A 96 -20.86 3.11 9.25
CA THR A 96 -20.47 2.22 10.36
C THR A 96 -18.97 1.92 10.27
N LEU A 97 -18.22 2.14 11.35
CA LEU A 97 -16.83 1.73 11.48
C LEU A 97 -16.76 0.22 11.74
N VAL A 98 -15.95 -0.51 10.98
CA VAL A 98 -15.84 -1.97 11.08
C VAL A 98 -14.76 -2.40 12.05
N ASN A 99 -13.64 -1.68 12.10
CA ASN A 99 -12.45 -2.09 12.83
C ASN A 99 -12.51 -1.65 14.30
N ASP A 100 -12.33 -2.59 15.22
CA ASP A 100 -12.12 -2.30 16.66
C ASP A 100 -10.70 -1.79 16.93
N ALA A 101 -9.73 -2.21 16.12
CA ALA A 101 -8.33 -1.79 16.20
C ALA A 101 -7.74 -1.59 14.80
N PHE A 102 -6.95 -0.54 14.64
CA PHE A 102 -6.25 -0.20 13.39
C PHE A 102 -5.05 0.70 13.70
N PHE A 103 -4.15 0.89 12.74
CA PHE A 103 -3.06 1.85 12.87
C PHE A 103 -3.43 3.18 12.18
N ASN A 104 -3.41 3.20 10.86
CA ASN A 104 -3.73 4.39 10.06
C ASN A 104 -4.68 4.10 8.89
N GLU A 105 -5.14 2.86 8.77
CA GLU A 105 -6.14 2.43 7.79
C GLU A 105 -7.30 1.76 8.51
N PHE A 106 -8.51 2.11 8.12
CA PHE A 106 -9.74 1.53 8.65
C PHE A 106 -10.81 1.40 7.57
N THR A 107 -11.81 0.58 7.84
CA THR A 107 -12.90 0.31 6.92
C THR A 107 -14.21 0.85 7.46
N LEU A 108 -14.92 1.55 6.61
CA LEU A 108 -16.29 2.00 6.82
C LEU A 108 -17.25 1.15 5.97
N VAL A 109 -18.45 0.87 6.49
CA VAL A 109 -19.58 0.39 5.71
C VAL A 109 -20.54 1.56 5.55
N LEU A 110 -20.92 1.85 4.31
CA LEU A 110 -21.80 2.94 3.92
C LEU A 110 -23.21 2.43 3.66
N SER A 111 -24.21 3.30 3.73
CA SER A 111 -25.61 2.97 3.35
C SER A 111 -25.82 2.84 1.83
N LYS A 112 -24.85 3.31 1.02
CA LYS A 112 -24.85 3.26 -0.44
C LYS A 112 -23.65 2.51 -0.99
N ASP A 113 -23.63 2.18 -2.27
CA ASP A 113 -22.45 1.56 -2.91
C ASP A 113 -21.23 2.48 -2.82
N ALA A 114 -20.15 1.96 -2.26
CA ALA A 114 -18.94 2.75 -2.00
C ALA A 114 -18.22 3.20 -3.28
N ARG A 115 -18.41 2.50 -4.41
CA ARG A 115 -17.82 2.88 -5.70
C ARG A 115 -18.49 4.15 -6.25
N ASP A 116 -19.81 4.24 -6.14
CA ASP A 116 -20.54 5.41 -6.60
C ASP A 116 -20.28 6.60 -5.70
N VAL A 117 -20.28 6.39 -4.38
CA VAL A 117 -19.92 7.42 -3.39
C VAL A 117 -18.51 7.95 -3.63
N THR A 118 -17.50 7.09 -3.82
CA THR A 118 -16.13 7.55 -4.07
C THR A 118 -15.98 8.33 -5.37
N ARG A 119 -16.75 7.99 -6.40
CA ARG A 119 -16.76 8.76 -7.65
C ARG A 119 -17.35 10.16 -7.45
N SER A 120 -18.49 10.25 -6.80
CA SER A 120 -19.13 11.54 -6.50
C SER A 120 -18.26 12.43 -5.61
N LEU A 121 -17.63 11.85 -4.59
CA LEU A 121 -16.66 12.57 -3.74
C LEU A 121 -15.49 13.12 -4.56
N ALA A 122 -14.95 12.33 -5.51
CA ALA A 122 -13.85 12.76 -6.36
C ALA A 122 -14.25 13.92 -7.28
N ASP A 123 -15.48 13.92 -7.80
CA ASP A 123 -16.02 15.05 -8.59
C ASP A 123 -16.12 16.34 -7.75
N LYS A 124 -16.24 16.24 -6.44
CA LYS A 124 -16.21 17.34 -5.48
C LYS A 124 -14.79 17.67 -4.98
N GLY A 125 -13.75 17.01 -5.52
CA GLY A 125 -12.36 17.21 -5.13
C GLY A 125 -11.95 16.49 -3.83
N VAL A 126 -12.76 15.55 -3.33
CA VAL A 126 -12.48 14.77 -2.12
C VAL A 126 -12.10 13.34 -2.47
N LEU A 127 -10.85 12.96 -2.18
CA LEU A 127 -10.36 11.59 -2.33
C LEU A 127 -10.58 10.80 -1.02
N GLY A 128 -11.80 10.30 -0.82
CA GLY A 128 -12.25 9.73 0.45
C GLY A 128 -11.78 8.30 0.75
N GLY A 129 -11.08 7.64 -0.16
CA GLY A 129 -10.63 6.25 0.05
C GLY A 129 -10.85 5.33 -1.15
N VAL A 130 -10.83 4.02 -0.89
CA VAL A 130 -10.95 2.98 -1.93
C VAL A 130 -12.13 2.06 -1.64
N SER A 131 -13.03 1.91 -2.61
CA SER A 131 -14.15 0.98 -2.50
C SER A 131 -13.66 -0.49 -2.45
N LEU A 132 -14.14 -1.26 -1.48
CA LEU A 132 -13.89 -2.71 -1.42
C LEU A 132 -14.47 -3.44 -2.63
N GLY A 133 -15.60 -2.97 -3.20
CA GLY A 133 -16.15 -3.52 -4.43
C GLY A 133 -15.23 -3.39 -5.65
N ARG A 134 -14.31 -2.40 -5.64
CA ARG A 134 -13.24 -2.28 -6.64
C ARG A 134 -12.12 -3.29 -6.40
N LEU A 135 -11.74 -3.50 -5.14
CA LEU A 135 -10.66 -4.41 -4.76
C LEU A 135 -11.07 -5.88 -4.88
N PHE A 136 -12.34 -6.16 -4.59
CA PHE A 136 -12.90 -7.52 -4.57
C PHE A 136 -14.14 -7.61 -5.48
N PRO A 137 -13.98 -7.56 -6.83
CA PRO A 137 -15.11 -7.51 -7.77
C PRO A 137 -15.98 -8.77 -7.76
N HIS A 138 -15.47 -9.88 -7.21
CA HIS A 138 -16.20 -11.14 -7.07
C HIS A 138 -16.92 -11.30 -5.73
N ALA A 139 -16.91 -10.26 -4.88
CA ALA A 139 -17.52 -10.25 -3.54
C ALA A 139 -18.55 -9.11 -3.43
N PRO A 140 -19.76 -9.23 -4.04
CA PRO A 140 -20.75 -8.15 -4.08
C PRO A 140 -21.20 -7.68 -2.70
N GLN A 141 -21.13 -8.55 -1.68
CA GLN A 141 -21.43 -8.21 -0.29
C GLN A 141 -20.48 -7.15 0.30
N LEU A 142 -19.33 -6.89 -0.33
CA LEU A 142 -18.37 -5.86 0.07
C LEU A 142 -18.58 -4.51 -0.66
N GLY A 143 -19.60 -4.39 -1.50
CA GLY A 143 -19.84 -3.20 -2.34
C GLY A 143 -19.98 -1.90 -1.53
N GLN A 144 -20.54 -1.98 -0.33
CA GLN A 144 -20.72 -0.84 0.57
C GLN A 144 -19.46 -0.49 1.39
N GLY A 145 -18.40 -1.30 1.29
CA GLY A 145 -17.17 -1.11 2.06
C GLY A 145 -16.25 -0.05 1.46
N LEU A 146 -15.78 0.87 2.28
CA LEU A 146 -14.83 1.92 1.96
C LEU A 146 -13.60 1.82 2.86
N VAL A 147 -12.43 1.59 2.29
CA VAL A 147 -11.14 1.64 3.01
C VAL A 147 -10.63 3.08 3.01
N VAL A 148 -10.38 3.61 4.18
CA VAL A 148 -9.86 4.97 4.40
C VAL A 148 -8.47 4.87 4.99
N ALA A 149 -7.51 5.61 4.42
CA ALA A 149 -6.15 5.73 4.93
C ALA A 149 -5.89 7.20 5.32
N VAL A 150 -5.30 7.40 6.49
CA VAL A 150 -5.00 8.73 7.04
C VAL A 150 -3.53 8.77 7.44
N THR A 151 -2.83 9.83 7.05
CA THR A 151 -1.43 10.03 7.38
C THR A 151 -1.19 11.43 7.98
N GLU A 152 0.05 11.74 8.29
CA GLU A 152 0.48 13.06 8.82
C GLU A 152 0.21 14.23 7.88
N THR A 153 -0.09 13.96 6.62
CA THR A 153 -0.38 15.00 5.62
C THR A 153 -1.83 15.48 5.66
N VAL A 154 -2.70 14.79 6.40
CA VAL A 154 -4.13 15.13 6.53
C VAL A 154 -4.31 16.17 7.63
N THR A 155 -5.12 17.19 7.36
CA THR A 155 -5.48 18.22 8.33
C THR A 155 -6.85 17.98 8.98
N ALA A 156 -7.16 18.72 10.04
CA ALA A 156 -8.50 18.67 10.65
C ALA A 156 -9.57 19.17 9.69
N GLU A 157 -9.24 20.17 8.87
CA GLU A 157 -10.10 20.72 7.83
C GLU A 157 -10.42 19.69 6.75
N ASP A 158 -9.44 18.87 6.34
CA ASP A 158 -9.65 17.80 5.37
C ASP A 158 -10.61 16.72 5.93
N ILE A 159 -10.47 16.37 7.21
CA ILE A 159 -11.37 15.42 7.88
C ILE A 159 -12.80 15.96 7.91
N GLU A 160 -12.99 17.23 8.24
CA GLU A 160 -14.31 17.86 8.26
C GLU A 160 -14.91 18.00 6.84
N ALA A 161 -14.11 18.39 5.85
CA ALA A 161 -14.53 18.46 4.46
C ALA A 161 -14.99 17.09 3.94
N PHE A 162 -14.24 16.03 4.26
CA PHE A 162 -14.64 14.67 3.91
C PHE A 162 -15.94 14.26 4.62
N ALA A 163 -16.07 14.54 5.92
CA ALA A 163 -17.28 14.19 6.67
C ALA A 163 -18.52 14.95 6.14
N ALA A 164 -18.37 16.21 5.78
CA ALA A 164 -19.45 17.01 5.20
C ALA A 164 -19.88 16.47 3.82
N ALA A 165 -18.91 16.24 2.93
CA ALA A 165 -19.17 15.69 1.60
C ALA A 165 -19.82 14.28 1.68
N LEU A 166 -19.36 13.44 2.60
CA LEU A 166 -19.93 12.11 2.82
C LEU A 166 -21.36 12.18 3.37
N THR A 167 -21.64 13.14 4.27
CA THR A 167 -23.00 13.38 4.78
C THR A 167 -23.96 13.75 3.64
N GLU A 168 -23.54 14.63 2.77
CA GLU A 168 -24.33 15.04 1.61
C GLU A 168 -24.61 13.86 0.64
N GLU A 169 -23.60 13.04 0.38
CA GLU A 169 -23.73 11.89 -0.51
C GLU A 169 -24.63 10.77 0.04
N LEU A 170 -24.66 10.61 1.36
CA LEU A 170 -25.44 9.54 1.99
C LEU A 170 -26.87 9.95 2.34
N ALA A 171 -27.18 11.26 2.33
CA ALA A 171 -28.53 11.76 2.47
C ALA A 171 -29.39 11.35 1.25
#